data_2e02e1cb674e3800384dcd73994391b0
#
_entry.id   2e02e1cb674e3800384dcd73994391b0
#
_cell.length_a   1.000
_cell.length_b   1.000
_cell.length_c   1.000
_cell.angle_alpha   90.00
_cell.angle_beta   90.00
_cell.angle_gamma   90.00
#
_symmetry.space_group_name_H-M   'P 1'
#
loop_
_entity.id
_entity.type
_entity.pdbx_description
1 polymer ?
#
loop_
_entity_poly.entity_id
_entity_poly.type
_entity_poly.pdbx_seq_one_letter_code
_entity_poly.pdbx_strand_id
1 'polypeptide(L)'
;KFGEGFMMKEVSADDFDFEQRSMMNCFYCGKYGTNWRCPPHLPDIDYERMFKEYDHLAFLWLDLPYGDDDYDEVRSESSVRLHRALLALEKYLWDHDCSTAISFIGGSCKLCRNGCGKDRCNNPYMSRSPLEATGLNILKAAAKNGITITFPPDGSIMRLGLIAW
;
A
#
# COMPACT_ATOMS: atom_id res chain seq x y z
N LYS A 1 -9.83 -5.29 16.75
CA LYS A 1 -8.77 -6.31 16.61
C LYS A 1 -8.62 -6.59 15.14
N PHE A 2 -7.51 -6.14 14.56
CA PHE A 2 -7.08 -6.63 13.25
C PHE A 2 -6.82 -8.12 13.40
N GLY A 3 -7.19 -8.95 12.42
CA GLY A 3 -7.02 -10.40 12.49
C GLY A 3 -5.55 -10.79 12.77
N GLU A 4 -5.32 -12.03 13.15
CA GLU A 4 -3.98 -12.56 13.46
C GLU A 4 -3.00 -12.29 12.32
N GLY A 5 -1.75 -11.94 12.68
CA GLY A 5 -0.63 -11.78 11.75
C GLY A 5 -0.37 -10.35 11.26
N PHE A 6 -1.16 -9.34 11.67
CA PHE A 6 -0.85 -7.94 11.34
C PHE A 6 0.08 -7.32 12.39
N MET A 7 1.04 -6.57 11.89
CA MET A 7 1.94 -5.73 12.68
C MET A 7 1.76 -4.28 12.26
N MET A 8 1.91 -3.36 13.20
CA MET A 8 1.78 -1.92 12.95
C MET A 8 2.88 -1.17 13.69
N LYS A 9 3.44 -0.15 13.06
CA LYS A 9 4.44 0.74 13.66
C LYS A 9 4.22 2.17 13.18
N GLU A 10 4.15 3.09 14.14
CA GLU A 10 4.17 4.53 13.85
C GLU A 10 5.54 4.93 13.30
N VAL A 11 5.53 5.82 12.30
CA VAL A 11 6.71 6.26 11.55
C VAL A 11 6.66 7.76 11.31
N SER A 12 7.80 8.37 11.02
CA SER A 12 7.88 9.79 10.67
C SER A 12 7.99 9.98 9.16
N ALA A 13 7.37 11.05 8.64
CA ALA A 13 7.57 11.47 7.26
C ALA A 13 9.05 11.83 6.97
N ASP A 14 9.83 12.18 7.99
CA ASP A 14 11.27 12.47 7.86
C ASP A 14 12.11 11.23 7.52
N ASP A 15 11.57 10.03 7.73
CA ASP A 15 12.20 8.77 7.33
C ASP A 15 11.95 8.42 5.84
N PHE A 16 11.15 9.22 5.15
CA PHE A 16 10.70 8.93 3.79
C PHE A 16 11.63 9.53 2.74
N ASP A 17 12.20 8.70 1.89
CA ASP A 17 12.98 9.10 0.73
C ASP A 17 12.13 8.97 -0.54
N PHE A 18 11.85 10.07 -1.21
CA PHE A 18 11.13 10.10 -2.49
C PHE A 18 12.12 10.08 -3.64
N GLU A 19 11.99 9.11 -4.54
CA GLU A 19 12.92 8.89 -5.63
C GLU A 19 12.15 8.76 -6.95
N GLN A 20 12.38 9.67 -7.89
CA GLN A 20 11.72 9.61 -9.21
C GLN A 20 11.99 8.30 -9.95
N ARG A 21 13.16 7.68 -9.74
CA ARG A 21 13.49 6.37 -10.32
C ARG A 21 12.53 5.26 -9.87
N SER A 22 11.89 5.39 -8.70
CA SER A 22 10.87 4.44 -8.24
C SER A 22 9.65 4.41 -9.17
N MET A 23 9.34 5.53 -9.82
CA MET A 23 8.25 5.62 -10.79
C MET A 23 8.52 4.83 -12.08
N MET A 24 9.80 4.63 -12.44
CA MET A 24 10.16 3.79 -13.59
C MET A 24 9.76 2.33 -13.37
N ASN A 25 9.85 1.83 -12.14
CA ASN A 25 9.36 0.49 -11.81
C ASN A 25 7.85 0.37 -12.01
N CYS A 26 7.09 1.42 -11.67
CA CYS A 26 5.65 1.46 -11.94
C CYS A 26 5.35 1.43 -13.44
N PHE A 27 6.11 2.16 -14.25
CA PHE A 27 5.94 2.20 -15.70
C PHE A 27 6.07 0.81 -16.34
N TYR A 28 7.05 0.01 -15.88
CA TYR A 28 7.33 -1.32 -16.44
C TYR A 28 6.58 -2.48 -15.78
N CYS A 29 5.79 -2.25 -14.71
CA CYS A 29 5.20 -3.34 -13.92
C CYS A 29 3.96 -4.00 -14.57
N GLY A 30 3.54 -3.60 -15.77
CA GLY A 30 2.37 -4.13 -16.47
C GLY A 30 1.00 -3.69 -15.90
N LYS A 31 0.98 -2.86 -14.86
CA LYS A 31 -0.25 -2.26 -14.29
C LYS A 31 -0.40 -0.78 -14.63
N TYR A 32 0.61 -0.19 -15.26
CA TYR A 32 0.58 1.18 -15.74
C TYR A 32 -0.55 1.37 -16.75
N GLY A 33 -1.40 2.36 -16.53
CA GLY A 33 -2.54 2.67 -17.40
C GLY A 33 -3.68 1.62 -17.39
N THR A 34 -3.52 0.48 -16.72
CA THR A 34 -4.51 -0.62 -16.71
C THR A 34 -5.24 -0.78 -15.39
N ASN A 35 -4.69 -0.24 -14.30
CA ASN A 35 -5.30 -0.24 -12.98
C ASN A 35 -5.62 1.19 -12.57
N TRP A 36 -6.89 1.47 -12.21
CA TRP A 36 -7.36 2.82 -11.88
C TRP A 36 -6.75 3.45 -10.62
N ARG A 37 -5.91 2.72 -9.88
CA ARG A 37 -5.18 3.22 -8.71
C ARG A 37 -3.67 3.15 -8.88
N CYS A 38 -3.21 2.80 -10.09
CA CYS A 38 -1.80 2.87 -10.47
C CYS A 38 -1.56 4.05 -11.43
N PRO A 39 -0.31 4.49 -11.61
CA PRO A 39 -0.01 5.52 -12.58
C PRO A 39 -0.53 5.19 -14.00
N PRO A 40 -0.98 6.17 -14.78
CA PRO A 40 -0.96 7.61 -14.52
C PRO A 40 -2.20 8.15 -13.79
N HIS A 41 -3.04 7.30 -13.20
CA HIS A 41 -4.34 7.67 -12.62
C HIS A 41 -4.27 8.21 -11.18
N LEU A 42 -3.07 8.45 -10.65
CA LEU A 42 -2.91 9.12 -9.36
C LEU A 42 -3.03 10.65 -9.54
N PRO A 43 -3.43 11.38 -8.46
CA PRO A 43 -3.33 12.83 -8.45
C PRO A 43 -1.88 13.29 -8.69
N ASP A 44 -1.72 14.32 -9.52
CA ASP A 44 -0.42 14.98 -9.73
C ASP A 44 -0.20 16.00 -8.60
N ILE A 45 0.34 15.53 -7.49
CA ILE A 45 0.63 16.30 -6.28
C ILE A 45 2.02 15.98 -5.75
N ASP A 46 2.54 16.86 -4.91
CA ASP A 46 3.77 16.64 -4.15
C ASP A 46 3.48 15.68 -2.97
N TYR A 47 3.75 14.40 -3.15
CA TYR A 47 3.52 13.38 -2.14
C TYR A 47 4.44 13.52 -0.92
N GLU A 48 5.67 14.00 -1.08
CA GLU A 48 6.55 14.28 0.04
C GLU A 48 5.95 15.34 0.95
N ARG A 49 5.47 16.43 0.36
CA ARG A 49 4.79 17.49 1.10
C ARG A 49 3.49 16.98 1.72
N MET A 50 2.69 16.23 0.96
CA MET A 50 1.41 15.69 1.44
C MET A 50 1.60 14.84 2.72
N PHE A 51 2.60 13.94 2.77
CA PHE A 51 2.81 13.13 3.96
C PHE A 51 3.25 13.95 5.19
N LYS A 52 3.91 15.10 4.99
CA LYS A 52 4.28 16.03 6.07
C LYS A 52 3.12 16.87 6.59
N GLU A 53 1.96 16.85 5.94
CA GLU A 53 0.74 17.52 6.39
C GLU A 53 -0.05 16.68 7.42
N TYR A 54 0.29 15.40 7.61
CA TYR A 54 -0.33 14.51 8.59
C TYR A 54 0.43 14.50 9.90
N ASP A 55 -0.31 14.52 11.01
CA ASP A 55 0.26 14.45 12.35
C ASP A 55 0.78 13.05 12.68
N HIS A 56 0.15 12.03 12.10
CA HIS A 56 0.46 10.63 12.36
C HIS A 56 0.54 9.81 11.08
N LEU A 57 1.55 8.96 11.02
CA LEU A 57 1.79 7.99 9.95
C LEU A 57 2.10 6.64 10.58
N ALA A 58 1.55 5.57 10.06
CA ALA A 58 1.92 4.24 10.52
C ALA A 58 2.00 3.24 9.36
N PHE A 59 3.06 2.43 9.36
CA PHE A 59 3.11 1.23 8.55
C PHE A 59 2.23 0.15 9.16
N LEU A 60 1.45 -0.51 8.31
CA LEU A 60 0.74 -1.73 8.62
C LEU A 60 1.25 -2.82 7.68
N TRP A 61 1.62 -3.97 8.21
CA TRP A 61 2.06 -5.08 7.37
C TRP A 61 1.62 -6.44 7.91
N LEU A 62 1.65 -7.41 7.03
CA LEU A 62 1.54 -8.83 7.37
C LEU A 62 2.59 -9.58 6.56
N ASP A 63 2.98 -10.73 7.07
CA ASP A 63 3.90 -11.65 6.43
C ASP A 63 3.26 -13.04 6.39
N LEU A 64 3.06 -13.58 5.18
CA LEU A 64 2.40 -14.85 4.97
C LEU A 64 3.37 -15.85 4.34
N PRO A 65 3.57 -17.01 4.96
CA PRO A 65 4.37 -18.07 4.34
C PRO A 65 3.68 -18.60 3.08
N TYR A 66 4.48 -19.08 2.14
CA TYR A 66 4.00 -19.78 0.95
C TYR A 66 4.84 -21.02 0.69
N GLY A 67 4.20 -22.04 0.05
CA GLY A 67 4.84 -23.25 -0.44
C GLY A 67 5.13 -23.16 -1.95
N ASP A 68 5.57 -24.29 -2.51
CA ASP A 68 6.00 -24.36 -3.91
C ASP A 68 4.86 -24.09 -4.91
N ASP A 69 3.62 -24.43 -4.56
CA ASP A 69 2.47 -24.41 -5.47
C ASP A 69 1.46 -23.29 -5.20
N ASP A 70 1.60 -22.49 -4.10
CA ASP A 70 0.57 -21.54 -3.67
C ASP A 70 1.02 -20.06 -3.69
N TYR A 71 2.19 -19.76 -4.25
CA TYR A 71 2.75 -18.41 -4.29
C TYR A 71 1.77 -17.35 -4.83
N ASP A 72 1.12 -17.61 -5.95
CA ASP A 72 0.20 -16.63 -6.58
C ASP A 72 -1.07 -16.43 -5.76
N GLU A 73 -1.56 -17.48 -5.10
CA GLU A 73 -2.70 -17.42 -4.19
C GLU A 73 -2.36 -16.58 -2.97
N VAL A 74 -1.27 -16.90 -2.26
CA VAL A 74 -0.79 -16.18 -1.07
C VAL A 74 -0.46 -14.72 -1.42
N ARG A 75 0.16 -14.49 -2.60
CA ARG A 75 0.43 -13.15 -3.12
C ARG A 75 -0.84 -12.33 -3.33
N SER A 76 -1.91 -12.94 -3.79
CA SER A 76 -3.20 -12.27 -3.98
C SER A 76 -3.91 -12.06 -2.65
N GLU A 77 -3.96 -13.07 -1.81
CA GLU A 77 -4.58 -13.03 -0.48
C GLU A 77 -3.94 -11.95 0.40
N SER A 78 -2.61 -11.94 0.51
CA SER A 78 -1.89 -10.94 1.30
C SER A 78 -2.26 -9.50 0.91
N SER A 79 -2.38 -9.22 -0.41
CA SER A 79 -2.77 -7.90 -0.90
C SER A 79 -4.20 -7.52 -0.49
N VAL A 80 -5.16 -8.44 -0.61
CA VAL A 80 -6.57 -8.19 -0.29
C VAL A 80 -6.76 -8.05 1.22
N ARG A 81 -6.09 -8.89 2.02
CA ARG A 81 -6.13 -8.82 3.49
C ARG A 81 -5.60 -7.48 3.99
N LEU A 82 -4.41 -7.06 3.54
CA LEU A 82 -3.85 -5.76 3.91
C LEU A 82 -4.78 -4.61 3.51
N HIS A 83 -5.29 -4.61 2.29
CA HIS A 83 -6.17 -3.57 1.80
C HIS A 83 -7.42 -3.43 2.67
N ARG A 84 -8.07 -4.53 3.02
CA ARG A 84 -9.26 -4.52 3.88
C ARG A 84 -8.95 -4.04 5.30
N ALA A 85 -7.80 -4.42 5.86
CA ALA A 85 -7.36 -3.96 7.17
C ALA A 85 -7.12 -2.45 7.18
N LEU A 86 -6.48 -1.91 6.15
CA LEU A 86 -6.27 -0.46 5.99
C LEU A 86 -7.60 0.30 5.87
N LEU A 87 -8.55 -0.19 5.08
CA LEU A 87 -9.89 0.42 4.99
C LEU A 87 -10.65 0.40 6.32
N ALA A 88 -10.49 -0.67 7.11
CA ALA A 88 -11.10 -0.73 8.43
C ALA A 88 -10.47 0.27 9.40
N LEU A 89 -9.14 0.51 9.29
CA LEU A 89 -8.46 1.57 10.04
C LEU A 89 -8.92 2.95 9.63
N GLU A 90 -9.01 3.26 8.34
CA GLU A 90 -9.55 4.53 7.86
C GLU A 90 -10.93 4.79 8.41
N LYS A 91 -11.82 3.78 8.30
CA LYS A 91 -13.18 3.92 8.84
C LYS A 91 -13.17 4.19 10.33
N TYR A 92 -12.35 3.47 11.10
CA TYR A 92 -12.21 3.72 12.53
C TYR A 92 -11.76 5.16 12.81
N LEU A 93 -10.77 5.66 12.09
CA LEU A 93 -10.25 7.01 12.24
C LEU A 93 -11.29 8.07 11.85
N TRP A 94 -12.03 7.87 10.77
CA TRP A 94 -13.13 8.77 10.38
C TRP A 94 -14.26 8.81 11.41
N ASP A 95 -14.59 7.65 12.01
CA ASP A 95 -15.59 7.58 13.09
C ASP A 95 -15.08 8.26 14.40
N HIS A 96 -13.79 8.66 14.45
CA HIS A 96 -13.13 9.32 15.59
C HIS A 96 -12.54 10.70 15.20
N ASP A 97 -13.25 11.42 14.34
CA ASP A 97 -12.97 12.81 13.94
C ASP A 97 -11.69 13.02 13.10
N CYS A 98 -11.03 11.95 12.63
CA CYS A 98 -9.90 12.04 11.70
C CYS A 98 -10.40 11.98 10.24
N SER A 99 -11.12 12.97 9.79
CA SER A 99 -11.79 12.99 8.47
C SER A 99 -10.86 13.00 7.27
N THR A 100 -9.58 13.33 7.47
CA THR A 100 -8.53 13.33 6.44
C THR A 100 -7.73 12.03 6.37
N ALA A 101 -8.05 11.06 7.26
CA ALA A 101 -7.34 9.78 7.26
C ALA A 101 -7.40 9.10 5.90
N ILE A 102 -6.26 8.63 5.43
CA ILE A 102 -6.12 7.93 4.15
C ILE A 102 -5.09 6.82 4.26
N SER A 103 -5.28 5.75 3.48
CA SER A 103 -4.30 4.67 3.39
C SER A 103 -3.75 4.46 1.99
N PHE A 104 -2.56 3.90 1.95
CA PHE A 104 -1.85 3.43 0.76
C PHE A 104 -1.54 1.95 0.92
N ILE A 105 -1.86 1.16 -0.10
CA ILE A 105 -1.68 -0.29 -0.07
C ILE A 105 -0.30 -0.71 -0.59
N GLY A 106 0.10 -1.94 -0.30
CA GLY A 106 1.27 -2.57 -0.88
C GLY A 106 0.94 -3.29 -2.19
N GLY A 107 1.50 -2.81 -3.29
CA GLY A 107 1.22 -3.32 -4.63
C GLY A 107 -0.13 -2.87 -5.20
N SER A 108 -0.46 -3.31 -6.41
CA SER A 108 -1.67 -2.86 -7.12
C SER A 108 -2.96 -3.30 -6.42
N CYS A 109 -4.02 -2.47 -6.54
CA CYS A 109 -5.35 -2.79 -6.04
C CYS A 109 -5.89 -4.09 -6.67
N LYS A 110 -6.41 -5.00 -5.83
CA LYS A 110 -6.95 -6.32 -6.22
C LYS A 110 -8.36 -6.58 -5.66
N LEU A 111 -9.13 -5.54 -5.37
CA LEU A 111 -10.50 -5.70 -4.84
C LEU A 111 -11.47 -6.34 -5.82
N CYS A 112 -11.26 -6.14 -7.13
CA CYS A 112 -12.15 -6.64 -8.16
C CYS A 112 -11.68 -8.01 -8.63
N ARG A 113 -12.48 -9.07 -8.38
CA ARG A 113 -12.16 -10.45 -8.77
C ARG A 113 -11.91 -10.59 -10.28
N ASN A 114 -12.66 -9.86 -11.11
CA ASN A 114 -12.55 -9.90 -12.57
C ASN A 114 -11.71 -8.75 -13.16
N GLY A 115 -10.84 -8.14 -12.35
CA GLY A 115 -10.03 -6.99 -12.77
C GLY A 115 -10.78 -5.67 -12.72
N CYS A 116 -10.09 -4.62 -13.14
CA CYS A 116 -10.64 -3.25 -13.17
C CYS A 116 -11.73 -3.09 -14.22
N GLY A 117 -12.66 -2.20 -13.97
CA GLY A 117 -13.63 -1.76 -14.99
C GLY A 117 -12.92 -1.15 -16.19
N LYS A 118 -13.54 -1.27 -17.37
CA LYS A 118 -12.95 -0.76 -18.63
C LYS A 118 -12.85 0.75 -18.67
N ASP A 119 -13.94 1.43 -18.29
CA ASP A 119 -14.07 2.87 -18.45
C ASP A 119 -13.92 3.65 -17.13
N ARG A 120 -14.01 2.96 -15.99
CA ARG A 120 -13.89 3.54 -14.65
C ARG A 120 -13.62 2.47 -13.60
N CYS A 121 -13.16 2.91 -12.42
CA CYS A 121 -13.03 2.03 -11.26
C CYS A 121 -14.40 1.50 -10.81
N ASN A 122 -14.53 0.16 -10.62
CA ASN A 122 -15.76 -0.45 -10.13
C ASN A 122 -16.00 -0.20 -8.63
N ASN A 123 -14.92 0.12 -7.88
CA ASN A 123 -14.97 0.36 -6.44
C ASN A 123 -14.28 1.67 -6.07
N PRO A 124 -14.77 2.84 -6.55
CA PRO A 124 -14.04 4.11 -6.40
C PRO A 124 -13.86 4.52 -4.93
N TYR A 125 -14.80 4.17 -4.06
CA TYR A 125 -14.77 4.53 -2.63
C TYR A 125 -13.85 3.63 -1.80
N MET A 126 -13.64 2.37 -2.21
CA MET A 126 -12.86 1.41 -1.46
C MET A 126 -11.46 1.16 -2.04
N SER A 127 -11.23 1.53 -3.29
CA SER A 127 -9.92 1.33 -3.92
C SER A 127 -8.88 2.32 -3.39
N ARG A 128 -7.66 1.84 -3.15
CA ARG A 128 -6.54 2.67 -2.69
C ARG A 128 -5.35 2.52 -3.62
N SER A 129 -4.55 3.57 -3.68
CA SER A 129 -3.34 3.59 -4.50
C SER A 129 -2.18 2.86 -3.79
N PRO A 130 -1.28 2.25 -4.55
CA PRO A 130 -0.07 1.69 -3.99
C PRO A 130 0.84 2.77 -3.39
N LEU A 131 1.47 2.45 -2.27
CA LEU A 131 2.45 3.33 -1.64
C LEU A 131 3.64 3.59 -2.57
N GLU A 132 4.06 2.58 -3.33
CA GLU A 132 5.12 2.68 -4.33
C GLU A 132 4.82 3.73 -5.42
N ALA A 133 3.54 3.92 -5.74
CA ALA A 133 3.11 4.85 -6.78
C ALA A 133 3.24 6.33 -6.38
N THR A 134 3.54 6.62 -5.13
CA THR A 134 3.85 7.97 -4.65
C THR A 134 5.29 8.41 -4.91
N GLY A 135 6.15 7.50 -5.37
CA GLY A 135 7.59 7.72 -5.53
C GLY A 135 8.40 7.42 -4.26
N LEU A 136 7.74 7.00 -3.18
CA LEU A 136 8.44 6.61 -1.95
C LEU A 136 9.30 5.36 -2.17
N ASN A 137 10.56 5.42 -1.73
CA ASN A 137 11.41 4.24 -1.64
C ASN A 137 11.05 3.45 -0.37
N ILE A 138 10.12 2.50 -0.54
CA ILE A 138 9.56 1.73 0.58
C ILE A 138 10.62 0.89 1.29
N LEU A 139 11.56 0.29 0.55
CA LEU A 139 12.61 -0.54 1.15
C LEU A 139 13.49 0.28 2.11
N LYS A 140 13.85 1.52 1.71
CA LYS A 140 14.61 2.42 2.58
C LYS A 140 13.79 2.88 3.77
N ALA A 141 12.55 3.31 3.56
CA ALA A 141 11.66 3.76 4.63
C ALA A 141 11.40 2.65 5.66
N ALA A 142 11.14 1.42 5.20
CA ALA A 142 10.98 0.26 6.06
C ALA A 142 12.27 -0.02 6.87
N ALA A 143 13.44 -0.04 6.21
CA ALA A 143 14.72 -0.31 6.85
C ALA A 143 15.08 0.74 7.92
N LYS A 144 14.87 2.04 7.67
CA LYS A 144 15.03 3.11 8.68
C LYS A 144 14.16 2.87 9.91
N ASN A 145 13.03 2.21 9.73
CA ASN A 145 12.09 1.87 10.79
C ASN A 145 12.28 0.45 11.36
N GLY A 146 13.39 -0.23 11.05
CA GLY A 146 13.69 -1.57 11.57
C GLY A 146 12.80 -2.67 11.00
N ILE A 147 12.13 -2.43 9.86
CA ILE A 147 11.32 -3.42 9.15
C ILE A 147 12.14 -3.93 7.96
N THR A 148 12.46 -5.22 7.97
CA THR A 148 13.21 -5.86 6.88
C THR A 148 12.24 -6.47 5.87
N ILE A 149 12.29 -5.98 4.63
CA ILE A 149 11.52 -6.53 3.51
C ILE A 149 12.48 -7.31 2.62
N THR A 150 12.25 -8.62 2.49
CA THR A 150 13.01 -9.48 1.57
C THR A 150 12.42 -9.39 0.17
N PHE A 151 13.26 -9.02 -0.80
CA PHE A 151 12.87 -8.95 -2.20
C PHE A 151 14.00 -9.48 -3.11
N PRO A 152 13.76 -10.46 -4.01
CA PRO A 152 12.48 -11.17 -4.16
C PRO A 152 12.06 -11.95 -2.91
N PRO A 153 10.76 -12.25 -2.74
CA PRO A 153 10.28 -13.01 -1.58
C PRO A 153 10.97 -14.39 -1.49
N ASP A 154 11.28 -14.81 -0.26
CA ASP A 154 11.89 -16.11 0.03
C ASP A 154 11.16 -16.76 1.20
N GLY A 155 10.36 -17.80 0.90
CA GLY A 155 9.55 -18.56 1.86
C GLY A 155 8.34 -17.83 2.45
N SER A 156 8.29 -16.49 2.39
CA SER A 156 7.12 -15.70 2.81
C SER A 156 6.94 -14.45 1.96
N ILE A 157 5.71 -13.92 1.94
CA ILE A 157 5.36 -12.67 1.26
C ILE A 157 4.96 -11.64 2.30
N MET A 158 5.82 -10.65 2.51
CA MET A 158 5.47 -9.46 3.27
C MET A 158 4.70 -8.48 2.41
N ARG A 159 3.57 -8.00 2.94
CA ARG A 159 2.82 -6.88 2.39
C ARG A 159 2.80 -5.74 3.37
N LEU A 160 3.29 -4.60 2.94
CA LEU A 160 3.35 -3.38 3.74
C LEU A 160 2.54 -2.28 3.06
N GLY A 161 1.75 -1.58 3.85
CA GLY A 161 1.02 -0.38 3.45
C GLY A 161 1.16 0.69 4.51
N LEU A 162 0.56 1.84 4.28
CA LEU A 162 0.62 3.01 5.16
C LEU A 162 -0.78 3.51 5.45
N ILE A 163 -1.00 3.97 6.66
CA ILE A 163 -2.14 4.80 7.06
C ILE A 163 -1.61 6.14 7.57
N ALA A 164 -2.28 7.25 7.17
CA ALA A 164 -1.97 8.62 7.56
C ALA A 164 -3.22 9.29 8.15
N TRP A 165 -3.08 10.05 9.27
CA TRP A 165 -4.21 10.76 9.91
C TRP A 165 -3.78 11.96 10.75
#